data_da44017e4aee43f549da55e27b730396
#
_entry.id   da44017e4aee43f549da55e27b730396
#
_cell.length_a   1.000
_cell.length_b   1.000
_cell.length_c   1.000
_cell.angle_alpha   90.00
_cell.angle_beta   90.00
_cell.angle_gamma   90.00
#
_symmetry.space_group_name_H-M   'P 1'
#
loop_
_entity.id
_entity.type
_entity.pdbx_description
1 polymer ?
#
loop_
_entity_poly.entity_id
_entity_poly.type
_entity_poly.pdbx_seq_one_letter_code
_entity_poly.pdbx_strand_id
1 'polypeptide(L)'
;MNLTAMKHRIHILAITLIASLSASCSFLEVEKIGKSDIQTYFSEISALEPAMNGIYNLMFSFYDRYYIPYVEVAGNDVILSASSGGVWVDYQNFATTSDNETSALGYMWKGGYEIINNANQVIYWAPQLSTNNPKEQETIANVVGAAYYVRALLHFDLCRVYGQNYTYTPDASHLGIAIRDRIPS
;
A
#
# COMPACT_ATOMS: atom_id res chain seq x y z
N MET A 1 -64.71 27.80 -5.40
CA MET A 1 -63.50 27.00 -5.59
C MET A 1 -63.32 26.18 -4.30
N ASN A 2 -63.43 24.88 -4.36
CA ASN A 2 -63.63 24.03 -3.18
C ASN A 2 -62.30 23.88 -2.41
N LEU A 3 -62.20 24.42 -1.20
CA LEU A 3 -60.99 24.43 -0.36
C LEU A 3 -60.44 23.02 -0.05
N THR A 4 -61.34 22.03 0.03
CA THR A 4 -60.99 20.61 0.24
C THR A 4 -60.29 19.99 -0.97
N ALA A 5 -60.71 20.33 -2.19
CA ALA A 5 -60.09 19.84 -3.42
C ALA A 5 -58.69 20.45 -3.63
N MET A 6 -58.48 21.68 -3.18
CA MET A 6 -57.16 22.34 -3.24
C MET A 6 -56.20 21.73 -2.22
N LYS A 7 -56.62 21.43 -1.01
CA LYS A 7 -55.78 20.71 -0.02
C LYS A 7 -55.38 19.32 -0.51
N HIS A 8 -56.27 18.60 -1.12
CA HIS A 8 -55.95 17.24 -1.65
C HIS A 8 -54.91 17.29 -2.77
N ARG A 9 -55.01 18.26 -3.67
CA ARG A 9 -54.00 18.48 -4.73
C ARG A 9 -52.62 18.86 -4.19
N ILE A 10 -52.56 19.66 -3.14
CA ILE A 10 -51.31 20.04 -2.47
C ILE A 10 -50.65 18.79 -1.81
N HIS A 11 -51.42 17.94 -1.14
CA HIS A 11 -50.88 16.72 -0.54
C HIS A 11 -50.36 15.73 -1.59
N ILE A 12 -51.07 15.57 -2.74
CA ILE A 12 -50.61 14.71 -3.84
C ILE A 12 -49.30 15.25 -4.43
N LEU A 13 -49.18 16.56 -4.64
CA LEU A 13 -47.98 17.21 -5.15
C LEU A 13 -46.79 17.05 -4.14
N ALA A 14 -47.04 17.17 -2.84
CA ALA A 14 -46.01 16.97 -1.81
C ALA A 14 -45.52 15.51 -1.75
N ILE A 15 -46.44 14.52 -1.89
CA ILE A 15 -46.08 13.11 -1.89
C ILE A 15 -45.29 12.73 -3.14
N THR A 16 -45.64 13.25 -4.30
CA THR A 16 -44.90 13.01 -5.55
C THR A 16 -43.52 13.65 -5.51
N LEU A 17 -43.38 14.83 -4.91
CA LEU A 17 -42.08 15.51 -4.73
C LEU A 17 -41.17 14.73 -3.76
N ILE A 18 -41.71 14.18 -2.67
CA ILE A 18 -40.96 13.36 -1.71
C ILE A 18 -40.54 12.04 -2.34
N ALA A 19 -41.42 11.39 -3.12
CA ALA A 19 -41.12 10.15 -3.83
C ALA A 19 -40.04 10.32 -4.93
N SER A 20 -39.96 11.48 -5.58
CA SER A 20 -38.92 11.77 -6.57
C SER A 20 -37.54 12.05 -5.93
N LEU A 21 -37.49 12.53 -4.70
CA LEU A 21 -36.25 12.77 -3.95
C LEU A 21 -35.64 11.44 -3.42
N SER A 22 -36.45 10.42 -3.13
CA SER A 22 -35.95 9.13 -2.68
C SER A 22 -35.40 8.24 -3.80
N ALA A 23 -35.67 8.51 -5.06
CA ALA A 23 -35.13 7.77 -6.20
C ALA A 23 -33.71 8.24 -6.61
N SER A 24 -33.18 9.31 -6.00
CA SER A 24 -31.89 9.92 -6.39
C SER A 24 -30.66 9.27 -5.75
N CYS A 25 -30.82 8.36 -4.78
CA CYS A 25 -29.66 7.80 -4.06
C CYS A 25 -28.82 6.83 -4.89
N SER A 26 -29.36 6.11 -5.87
CA SER A 26 -28.59 5.18 -6.69
C SER A 26 -27.83 5.84 -7.85
N PHE A 27 -28.16 7.10 -8.19
CA PHE A 27 -27.46 7.83 -9.25
C PHE A 27 -26.08 8.36 -8.82
N LEU A 28 -25.78 8.36 -7.51
CA LEU A 28 -24.51 8.83 -6.95
C LEU A 28 -23.50 7.68 -6.70
N GLU A 29 -23.88 6.43 -6.90
CA GLU A 29 -22.93 5.32 -6.93
C GLU A 29 -22.19 5.31 -8.27
N VAL A 30 -21.21 6.18 -8.39
CA VAL A 30 -20.25 6.14 -9.49
C VAL A 30 -19.35 4.93 -9.24
N GLU A 31 -19.52 3.87 -10.02
CA GLU A 31 -18.50 2.82 -10.10
C GLU A 31 -17.14 3.50 -10.39
N LYS A 32 -16.18 3.28 -9.52
CA LYS A 32 -14.82 3.84 -9.69
C LYS A 32 -14.20 3.18 -10.92
N ILE A 33 -14.37 3.79 -12.08
CA ILE A 33 -13.77 3.32 -13.34
C ILE A 33 -12.25 3.23 -13.10
N GLY A 34 -11.69 2.04 -13.27
CA GLY A 34 -10.25 1.76 -13.13
C GLY A 34 -9.78 1.33 -11.73
N LYS A 35 -10.67 1.14 -10.75
CA LYS A 35 -10.35 0.47 -9.48
C LYS A 35 -11.21 -0.79 -9.36
N SER A 36 -10.63 -1.92 -9.73
CA SER A 36 -11.20 -3.21 -9.38
C SER A 36 -11.15 -3.37 -7.86
N ASP A 37 -12.20 -3.92 -7.27
CA ASP A 37 -12.13 -4.41 -5.90
C ASP A 37 -11.04 -5.47 -5.80
N ILE A 38 -10.29 -5.49 -4.72
CA ILE A 38 -9.16 -6.40 -4.51
C ILE A 38 -9.58 -7.87 -4.67
N GLN A 39 -10.75 -8.23 -4.16
CA GLN A 39 -11.27 -9.58 -4.29
C GLN A 39 -11.57 -9.93 -5.76
N THR A 40 -12.15 -9.01 -6.51
CA THR A 40 -12.39 -9.16 -7.95
C THR A 40 -11.08 -9.24 -8.73
N TYR A 41 -10.07 -8.45 -8.36
CA TYR A 41 -8.74 -8.51 -9.00
C TYR A 41 -8.10 -9.89 -8.84
N PHE A 42 -8.14 -10.48 -7.65
CA PHE A 42 -7.58 -11.80 -7.34
C PHE A 42 -8.58 -12.95 -7.57
N SER A 43 -9.59 -12.79 -8.42
CA SER A 43 -10.53 -13.87 -8.77
C SER A 43 -9.97 -14.87 -9.78
N GLU A 44 -8.88 -14.51 -10.47
CA GLU A 44 -8.29 -15.32 -11.53
C GLU A 44 -6.78 -15.51 -11.35
N ILE A 45 -6.29 -16.68 -11.70
CA ILE A 45 -4.85 -17.02 -11.64
C ILE A 45 -4.03 -16.14 -12.58
N SER A 46 -4.61 -15.72 -13.69
CA SER A 46 -3.99 -14.81 -14.66
C SER A 46 -3.61 -13.43 -14.09
N ALA A 47 -4.20 -13.03 -12.96
CA ALA A 47 -3.88 -11.77 -12.27
C ALA A 47 -2.64 -11.85 -11.38
N LEU A 48 -2.15 -13.04 -11.04
CA LEU A 48 -1.08 -13.22 -10.06
C LEU A 48 0.28 -12.72 -10.54
N GLU A 49 0.70 -13.05 -11.74
CA GLU A 49 1.96 -12.56 -12.32
C GLU A 49 1.94 -11.04 -12.52
N PRO A 50 0.89 -10.42 -13.09
CA PRO A 50 0.75 -8.97 -13.11
C PRO A 50 0.82 -8.30 -11.72
N ALA A 51 0.23 -8.91 -10.68
CA ALA A 51 0.33 -8.41 -9.32
C ALA A 51 1.78 -8.38 -8.83
N MET A 52 2.54 -9.47 -9.04
CA MET A 52 3.96 -9.51 -8.69
C MET A 52 4.80 -8.51 -9.49
N ASN A 53 4.51 -8.34 -10.78
CA ASN A 53 5.19 -7.32 -11.61
C ASN A 53 4.92 -5.90 -11.06
N GLY A 54 3.71 -5.62 -10.59
CA GLY A 54 3.38 -4.38 -9.89
C GLY A 54 4.23 -4.19 -8.62
N ILE A 55 4.37 -5.25 -7.81
CA ILE A 55 5.21 -5.24 -6.61
C ILE A 55 6.69 -4.98 -6.97
N TYR A 56 7.23 -5.64 -7.99
CA TYR A 56 8.61 -5.41 -8.45
C TYR A 56 8.83 -3.99 -8.96
N ASN A 57 7.85 -3.39 -9.61
CA ASN A 57 7.92 -1.98 -10.03
C ASN A 57 7.96 -1.02 -8.84
N LEU A 58 7.18 -1.29 -7.78
CA LEU A 58 7.26 -0.53 -6.53
C LEU A 58 8.62 -0.72 -5.85
N MET A 59 9.15 -1.95 -5.82
CA MET A 59 10.51 -2.24 -5.31
C MET A 59 11.57 -1.47 -6.09
N PHE A 60 11.50 -1.45 -7.41
CA PHE A 60 12.43 -0.67 -8.23
C PHE A 60 12.43 0.80 -7.79
N SER A 61 11.25 1.41 -7.66
CA SER A 61 11.13 2.80 -7.24
C SER A 61 11.64 3.03 -5.80
N PHE A 62 11.41 2.08 -4.89
CA PHE A 62 11.89 2.12 -3.51
C PHE A 62 13.41 2.10 -3.44
N TYR A 63 14.06 1.15 -4.15
CA TYR A 63 15.52 1.01 -4.13
C TYR A 63 16.21 2.14 -4.88
N ASP A 64 15.74 2.49 -6.08
CA ASP A 64 16.35 3.52 -6.94
C ASP A 64 16.29 4.92 -6.32
N ARG A 65 15.13 5.28 -5.74
CA ARG A 65 14.91 6.66 -5.29
C ARG A 65 15.22 6.92 -3.84
N TYR A 66 15.15 5.91 -2.99
CA TYR A 66 15.19 6.12 -1.55
C TYR A 66 16.26 5.27 -0.86
N TYR A 67 16.17 3.96 -0.96
CA TYR A 67 16.98 3.06 -0.14
C TYR A 67 18.47 3.13 -0.50
N ILE A 68 18.83 2.87 -1.77
CA ILE A 68 20.24 2.86 -2.22
C ILE A 68 20.86 4.24 -2.03
N PRO A 69 20.27 5.36 -2.51
CA PRO A 69 20.86 6.67 -2.27
C PRO A 69 21.06 6.99 -0.78
N TYR A 70 20.14 6.60 0.08
CA TYR A 70 20.28 6.81 1.52
C TYR A 70 21.46 6.00 2.11
N VAL A 71 21.50 4.70 1.85
CA VAL A 71 22.53 3.84 2.48
C VAL A 71 23.93 4.14 1.98
N GLU A 72 24.10 4.51 0.70
CA GLU A 72 25.39 4.89 0.12
C GLU A 72 25.92 6.19 0.69
N VAL A 73 25.03 7.18 0.89
CA VAL A 73 25.41 8.48 1.48
C VAL A 73 25.66 8.33 2.97
N ALA A 74 24.77 7.67 3.72
CA ALA A 74 24.91 7.45 5.15
C ALA A 74 26.09 6.51 5.50
N GLY A 75 26.37 5.53 4.62
CA GLY A 75 27.52 4.63 4.72
C GLY A 75 28.86 5.27 4.38
N ASN A 76 28.84 6.51 3.85
CA ASN A 76 30.02 7.23 3.37
C ASN A 76 30.74 6.53 2.20
N ASP A 77 29.97 5.75 1.41
CA ASP A 77 30.46 5.07 0.20
C ASP A 77 30.51 6.02 -1.01
N VAL A 78 29.82 7.17 -0.91
CA VAL A 78 29.86 8.25 -1.90
C VAL A 78 30.35 9.55 -1.25
N ILE A 79 31.09 10.35 -2.03
CA ILE A 79 31.55 11.69 -1.62
C ILE A 79 30.58 12.73 -2.16
N LEU A 80 29.96 13.49 -1.26
CA LEU A 80 29.11 14.61 -1.65
C LEU A 80 29.97 15.75 -2.24
N SER A 81 29.51 16.33 -3.35
CA SER A 81 30.18 17.51 -3.90
C SER A 81 29.97 18.73 -3.00
N ALA A 82 30.84 19.73 -3.11
CA ALA A 82 30.70 20.99 -2.34
C ALA A 82 29.39 21.74 -2.63
N SER A 83 28.75 21.46 -3.77
CA SER A 83 27.43 22.00 -4.14
C SER A 83 26.26 21.13 -3.68
N SER A 84 26.51 19.94 -3.11
CA SER A 84 25.46 19.11 -2.53
C SER A 84 24.93 19.78 -1.26
N GLY A 85 23.63 19.81 -1.11
CA GLY A 85 22.99 20.44 0.06
C GLY A 85 21.71 19.70 0.47
N GLY A 86 21.05 20.24 1.47
CA GLY A 86 19.79 19.74 1.95
C GLY A 86 19.86 18.29 2.43
N VAL A 87 18.92 17.48 1.96
CA VAL A 87 18.72 16.10 2.44
C VAL A 87 19.97 15.20 2.36
N TRP A 88 20.84 15.38 1.40
CA TRP A 88 22.05 14.57 1.25
C TRP A 88 23.05 14.80 2.39
N VAL A 89 23.23 16.06 2.77
CA VAL A 89 24.06 16.43 3.92
C VAL A 89 23.44 15.95 5.24
N ASP A 90 22.12 16.01 5.35
CA ASP A 90 21.39 15.50 6.51
C ASP A 90 21.54 13.99 6.64
N TYR A 91 21.54 13.24 5.53
CA TYR A 91 21.80 11.79 5.53
C TYR A 91 23.21 11.46 5.97
N GLN A 92 24.21 12.15 5.43
CA GLN A 92 25.61 11.95 5.80
C GLN A 92 25.87 12.22 7.28
N ASN A 93 25.20 13.24 7.85
CA ASN A 93 25.37 13.66 9.23
C ASN A 93 24.38 12.99 10.21
N PHE A 94 23.49 12.10 9.73
CA PHE A 94 22.40 11.52 10.52
C PHE A 94 21.52 12.58 11.19
N ALA A 95 21.35 13.73 10.56
CA ALA A 95 20.61 14.90 11.08
C ALA A 95 19.11 14.89 10.70
N THR A 96 18.58 13.75 10.28
CA THR A 96 17.17 13.60 9.94
C THR A 96 16.30 13.51 11.19
N THR A 97 15.13 14.17 11.16
CA THR A 97 14.17 14.15 12.27
C THR A 97 12.96 13.29 11.94
N SER A 98 12.32 12.71 12.96
CA SER A 98 11.12 11.87 12.83
C SER A 98 9.87 12.66 12.40
N ASP A 99 9.89 13.98 12.48
CA ASP A 99 8.69 14.81 12.32
C ASP A 99 8.38 15.16 10.85
N ASN A 100 9.23 14.76 9.93
CA ASN A 100 9.07 15.09 8.52
C ASN A 100 8.58 13.90 7.71
N GLU A 101 7.27 13.69 7.69
CA GLU A 101 6.61 12.64 6.89
C GLU A 101 6.83 12.79 5.37
N THR A 102 7.20 13.98 4.91
CA THR A 102 7.50 14.28 3.51
C THR A 102 9.00 14.21 3.20
N SER A 103 9.83 13.82 4.16
CA SER A 103 11.25 13.53 3.92
C SER A 103 11.43 12.27 3.08
N ALA A 104 12.59 12.09 2.47
CA ALA A 104 12.89 10.86 1.74
C ALA A 104 12.85 9.62 2.66
N LEU A 105 13.21 9.74 3.96
CA LEU A 105 13.00 8.68 4.94
C LEU A 105 11.50 8.40 5.19
N GLY A 106 10.66 9.43 5.29
CA GLY A 106 9.21 9.26 5.38
C GLY A 106 8.62 8.55 4.16
N TYR A 107 9.05 8.89 2.96
CA TYR A 107 8.64 8.19 1.73
C TYR A 107 9.19 6.77 1.67
N MET A 108 10.41 6.51 2.10
CA MET A 108 10.98 5.17 2.18
C MET A 108 10.19 4.28 3.16
N TRP A 109 9.84 4.79 4.34
CA TRP A 109 8.97 4.10 5.29
C TRP A 109 7.62 3.73 4.67
N LYS A 110 6.92 4.72 4.10
CA LYS A 110 5.62 4.51 3.46
C LYS A 110 5.70 3.52 2.29
N GLY A 111 6.68 3.70 1.40
CA GLY A 111 6.88 2.84 0.24
C GLY A 111 7.23 1.41 0.62
N GLY A 112 8.07 1.21 1.61
CA GLY A 112 8.40 -0.13 2.11
C GLY A 112 7.17 -0.86 2.65
N TYR A 113 6.35 -0.21 3.46
CA TYR A 113 5.11 -0.81 3.97
C TYR A 113 4.02 -0.96 2.91
N GLU A 114 4.00 -0.12 1.88
CA GLU A 114 3.12 -0.30 0.72
C GLU A 114 3.47 -1.60 -0.03
N ILE A 115 4.76 -1.85 -0.28
CA ILE A 115 5.23 -3.09 -0.91
C ILE A 115 4.88 -4.30 -0.05
N ILE A 116 5.13 -4.24 1.26
CA ILE A 116 4.79 -5.29 2.22
C ILE A 116 3.28 -5.58 2.20
N ASN A 117 2.44 -4.54 2.16
CA ASN A 117 0.99 -4.71 2.11
C ASN A 117 0.54 -5.38 0.80
N ASN A 118 1.11 -4.99 -0.35
CA ASN A 118 0.82 -5.64 -1.62
C ASN A 118 1.28 -7.12 -1.63
N ALA A 119 2.44 -7.43 -1.06
CA ALA A 119 2.89 -8.81 -0.89
C ALA A 119 1.92 -9.60 0.02
N ASN A 120 1.41 -9.01 1.10
CA ASN A 120 0.41 -9.64 1.95
C ASN A 120 -0.91 -9.92 1.22
N GLN A 121 -1.32 -9.05 0.28
CA GLN A 121 -2.50 -9.33 -0.57
C GLN A 121 -2.29 -10.59 -1.41
N VAL A 122 -1.14 -10.73 -2.06
CA VAL A 122 -0.80 -11.94 -2.84
C VAL A 122 -0.79 -13.18 -1.96
N ILE A 123 -0.11 -13.11 -0.79
CA ILE A 123 -0.02 -14.23 0.15
C ILE A 123 -1.40 -14.67 0.65
N TYR A 124 -2.32 -13.74 0.82
CA TYR A 124 -3.67 -14.03 1.31
C TYR A 124 -4.58 -14.59 0.21
N TRP A 125 -4.60 -13.96 -0.97
CA TRP A 125 -5.58 -14.29 -2.01
C TRP A 125 -5.16 -15.44 -2.91
N ALA A 126 -3.88 -15.53 -3.29
CA ALA A 126 -3.42 -16.53 -4.24
C ALA A 126 -3.69 -17.98 -3.80
N PRO A 127 -3.51 -18.38 -2.51
CA PRO A 127 -3.82 -19.73 -2.06
C PRO A 127 -5.31 -20.08 -2.07
N GLN A 128 -6.20 -19.10 -2.21
CA GLN A 128 -7.65 -19.33 -2.27
C GLN A 128 -8.13 -19.72 -3.67
N LEU A 129 -7.26 -19.55 -4.68
CA LEU A 129 -7.55 -19.94 -6.05
C LEU A 129 -7.38 -21.46 -6.20
N SER A 130 -8.37 -22.09 -6.81
CA SER A 130 -8.41 -23.53 -7.01
C SER A 130 -8.23 -23.88 -8.48
N THR A 131 -7.34 -24.83 -8.78
CA THR A 131 -7.14 -25.36 -10.13
C THR A 131 -6.64 -26.79 -10.09
N ASN A 132 -7.02 -27.59 -11.09
CA ASN A 132 -6.49 -28.94 -11.34
C ASN A 132 -5.36 -28.95 -12.38
N ASN A 133 -4.99 -27.79 -12.92
CA ASN A 133 -3.91 -27.64 -13.89
C ASN A 133 -2.57 -27.56 -13.15
N PRO A 134 -1.62 -28.52 -13.33
CA PRO A 134 -0.33 -28.50 -12.63
C PRO A 134 0.50 -27.24 -12.87
N LYS A 135 0.44 -26.66 -14.07
CA LYS A 135 1.16 -25.43 -14.41
C LYS A 135 0.62 -24.22 -13.65
N GLU A 136 -0.68 -24.14 -13.49
CA GLU A 136 -1.31 -23.07 -12.71
C GLU A 136 -1.04 -23.23 -11.20
N GLN A 137 -1.01 -24.49 -10.70
CA GLN A 137 -0.59 -24.77 -9.31
C GLN A 137 0.85 -24.32 -9.07
N GLU A 138 1.75 -24.58 -10.02
CA GLU A 138 3.14 -24.10 -9.98
C GLU A 138 3.20 -22.56 -9.99
N THR A 139 2.41 -21.89 -10.83
CA THR A 139 2.31 -20.42 -10.86
C THR A 139 1.88 -19.88 -9.50
N ILE A 140 0.83 -20.44 -8.89
CA ILE A 140 0.38 -20.02 -7.55
C ILE A 140 1.51 -20.18 -6.53
N ALA A 141 2.18 -21.35 -6.50
CA ALA A 141 3.24 -21.62 -5.54
C ALA A 141 4.44 -20.65 -5.71
N ASN A 142 4.86 -20.41 -6.95
CA ASN A 142 5.97 -19.51 -7.26
C ASN A 142 5.67 -18.07 -6.87
N VAL A 143 4.46 -17.57 -7.18
CA VAL A 143 4.02 -16.22 -6.86
C VAL A 143 3.91 -16.02 -5.35
N VAL A 144 3.36 -16.97 -4.62
CA VAL A 144 3.28 -16.93 -3.15
C VAL A 144 4.69 -16.96 -2.53
N GLY A 145 5.57 -17.83 -3.03
CA GLY A 145 6.97 -17.88 -2.58
C GLY A 145 7.70 -16.54 -2.81
N ALA A 146 7.54 -15.94 -3.99
CA ALA A 146 8.11 -14.64 -4.31
C ALA A 146 7.55 -13.53 -3.40
N ALA A 147 6.25 -13.53 -3.10
CA ALA A 147 5.65 -12.56 -2.21
C ALA A 147 6.15 -12.69 -0.75
N TYR A 148 6.37 -13.92 -0.26
CA TYR A 148 7.02 -14.15 1.03
C TYR A 148 8.45 -13.61 1.07
N TYR A 149 9.21 -13.86 0.00
CA TYR A 149 10.57 -13.34 -0.12
C TYR A 149 10.60 -11.81 -0.08
N VAL A 150 9.79 -11.16 -0.89
CA VAL A 150 9.69 -9.68 -0.92
C VAL A 150 9.32 -9.14 0.46
N ARG A 151 8.31 -9.73 1.12
CA ARG A 151 7.90 -9.31 2.46
C ARG A 151 9.03 -9.40 3.47
N ALA A 152 9.78 -10.50 3.47
CA ALA A 152 10.91 -10.69 4.37
C ALA A 152 12.04 -9.69 4.09
N LEU A 153 12.39 -9.50 2.82
CA LEU A 153 13.43 -8.57 2.38
C LEU A 153 13.11 -7.13 2.80
N LEU A 154 11.89 -6.66 2.54
CA LEU A 154 11.49 -5.29 2.90
C LEU A 154 11.45 -5.07 4.42
N HIS A 155 10.98 -6.04 5.21
CA HIS A 155 11.08 -5.93 6.67
C HIS A 155 12.54 -5.86 7.12
N PHE A 156 13.43 -6.66 6.54
CA PHE A 156 14.85 -6.64 6.88
C PHE A 156 15.48 -5.29 6.54
N ASP A 157 15.25 -4.75 5.35
CA ASP A 157 15.80 -3.47 4.92
C ASP A 157 15.25 -2.29 5.74
N LEU A 158 13.95 -2.28 6.03
CA LEU A 158 13.37 -1.29 6.94
C LEU A 158 13.97 -1.40 8.36
N CYS A 159 14.19 -2.60 8.86
CA CYS A 159 14.81 -2.81 10.16
C CYS A 159 16.25 -2.27 10.19
N ARG A 160 17.02 -2.43 9.12
CA ARG A 160 18.39 -1.90 9.01
C ARG A 160 18.44 -0.37 9.03
N VAL A 161 17.41 0.30 8.54
CA VAL A 161 17.37 1.77 8.47
C VAL A 161 16.74 2.38 9.73
N TYR A 162 15.65 1.78 10.23
CA TYR A 162 14.84 2.40 11.29
C TYR A 162 14.97 1.71 12.65
N GLY A 163 15.48 0.49 12.69
CA GLY A 163 15.73 -0.23 13.94
C GLY A 163 17.08 0.14 14.57
N GLN A 164 17.20 -0.12 15.86
CA GLN A 164 18.49 -0.04 16.54
C GLN A 164 19.37 -1.24 16.17
N ASN A 165 20.69 -1.06 16.30
CA ASN A 165 21.63 -2.16 16.11
C ASN A 165 21.31 -3.31 17.06
N TYR A 166 21.46 -4.56 16.61
CA TYR A 166 21.15 -5.76 17.40
C TYR A 166 21.83 -5.81 18.77
N THR A 167 23.02 -5.23 18.90
CA THR A 167 23.79 -5.16 20.15
C THR A 167 23.48 -3.92 20.99
N TYR A 168 22.47 -3.13 20.65
CA TYR A 168 22.12 -1.90 21.38
C TYR A 168 21.71 -2.18 22.83
N THR A 169 20.97 -3.27 23.06
CA THR A 169 20.72 -3.81 24.39
C THR A 169 21.35 -5.21 24.49
N PRO A 170 21.86 -5.63 25.66
CA PRO A 170 22.56 -6.91 25.82
C PRO A 170 21.70 -8.14 25.45
N ASP A 171 20.37 -8.02 25.59
CA ASP A 171 19.38 -9.07 25.36
C ASP A 171 18.55 -8.84 24.07
N ALA A 172 18.92 -7.84 23.27
CA ALA A 172 18.17 -7.43 22.07
C ALA A 172 16.68 -7.14 22.32
N SER A 173 16.31 -6.68 23.51
CA SER A 173 14.91 -6.38 23.89
C SER A 173 14.39 -5.03 23.39
N HIS A 174 15.24 -4.21 22.74
CA HIS A 174 14.83 -2.94 22.16
C HIS A 174 13.85 -3.12 21.00
N LEU A 175 13.04 -2.09 20.74
CA LEU A 175 12.05 -2.10 19.68
C LEU A 175 12.75 -1.98 18.31
N GLY A 176 12.28 -2.81 17.37
CA GLY A 176 12.61 -2.70 15.95
C GLY A 176 11.51 -1.98 15.18
N ILE A 177 11.19 -2.51 14.00
CA ILE A 177 10.10 -2.04 13.15
C ILE A 177 8.81 -2.81 13.40
N ALA A 178 7.68 -2.25 12.97
CA ALA A 178 6.39 -2.94 13.03
C ALA A 178 6.34 -4.11 12.02
N ILE A 179 6.13 -5.33 12.49
CA ILE A 179 5.93 -6.49 11.63
C ILE A 179 4.49 -6.51 11.10
N ARG A 180 4.36 -6.50 9.77
CA ARG A 180 3.08 -6.57 9.06
C ARG A 180 3.02 -7.87 8.28
N ASP A 181 2.38 -8.87 8.86
CA ASP A 181 2.30 -10.26 8.35
C ASP A 181 0.94 -10.64 7.76
N ARG A 182 -0.03 -9.72 7.78
CA ARG A 182 -1.40 -9.92 7.29
C ARG A 182 -1.97 -8.67 6.65
N ILE A 183 -3.05 -8.83 5.89
CA ILE A 183 -3.83 -7.71 5.37
C ILE A 183 -4.55 -6.98 6.51
N PRO A 184 -4.77 -5.66 6.42
CA PRO A 184 -5.61 -4.93 7.37
C PRO A 184 -7.04 -5.50 7.39
N SER A 185 -7.59 -5.70 8.57
CA SER A 185 -9.00 -6.08 8.78
C SER A 185 -9.92 -4.90 8.51
#